data_e5b3b72c3aab73177c178b5f78048f39
#
_entry.id   e5b3b72c3aab73177c178b5f78048f39
#
_cell.length_a   1.000
_cell.length_b   1.000
_cell.length_c   1.000
_cell.angle_alpha   90.00
_cell.angle_beta   90.00
_cell.angle_gamma   90.00
#
_symmetry.space_group_name_H-M   'P 1'
#
loop_
_entity.id
_entity.type
_entity.pdbx_description
1 polymer ?
#
loop_
_entity_poly.entity_id
_entity_poly.type
_entity_poly.pdbx_seq_one_letter_code
_entity_poly.pdbx_strand_id
1 'polypeptide(L)'
;MTTRSVVVKVGTSSVTDATGGVDHSVLGDLAGDVVSLMRQGWEVVVVTSGAITAGWAEVGGGRSRPHDAVTLQAVSAVGQPLLMSAWRDAFARQGVAVGQVLLAPLDFSNRGQYLHARSTLAALKSLGVVPIVNENDAVADAEIRFGDNDRIAALVANLVAASHLVLLTDTEGLFTADPRLDPGATLIEEVRAFDATLLALAGSSISGVGSGGMASKLAAAHMATWSGVTTVIAPARASAPLSSSLAETSGFGTIFRPRPERLSARKAWIAFAVASTGTVSINQGALQALEHHGRSLLRVGVTGHTGTFEDGDAVDVLGPLGEVVAKGLVRVGAENFDDGDDVVIHRDDLVLLRRP
;
A
#
# COMPACT_ATOMS: atom_id res chain seq x y z
N MET A 1 10.87 2.73 -24.39
CA MET A 1 9.66 3.47 -23.98
C MET A 1 9.27 2.93 -22.62
N THR A 2 9.19 3.77 -21.59
CA THR A 2 8.68 3.35 -20.28
C THR A 2 7.21 2.99 -20.44
N THR A 3 6.84 1.75 -20.11
CA THR A 3 5.46 1.28 -20.16
C THR A 3 4.63 2.13 -19.19
N ARG A 4 3.55 2.73 -19.67
CA ARG A 4 2.60 3.46 -18.82
C ARG A 4 1.81 2.44 -18.01
N SER A 5 1.97 2.42 -16.69
CA SER A 5 1.28 1.48 -15.82
C SER A 5 0.69 2.18 -14.60
N VAL A 6 -0.52 1.79 -14.24
CA VAL A 6 -1.25 2.35 -13.11
C VAL A 6 -1.85 1.24 -12.24
N VAL A 7 -1.74 1.42 -10.93
CA VAL A 7 -2.51 0.66 -9.95
C VAL A 7 -3.63 1.55 -9.45
N VAL A 8 -4.86 1.03 -9.50
CA VAL A 8 -6.07 1.74 -9.07
C VAL A 8 -6.63 1.07 -7.85
N LYS A 9 -6.70 1.77 -6.73
CA LYS A 9 -7.35 1.26 -5.52
C LYS A 9 -8.74 1.84 -5.38
N VAL A 10 -9.72 0.98 -5.17
CA VAL A 10 -11.12 1.36 -4.96
C VAL A 10 -11.55 0.97 -3.54
N GLY A 11 -11.99 1.95 -2.76
CA GLY A 11 -12.41 1.75 -1.36
C GLY A 11 -13.78 1.10 -1.23
N THR A 12 -14.08 0.53 -0.07
CA THR A 12 -15.35 -0.13 0.24
C THR A 12 -16.56 0.79 0.00
N SER A 13 -16.52 2.02 0.51
CA SER A 13 -17.60 3.01 0.33
C SER A 13 -17.87 3.39 -1.13
N SER A 14 -16.90 3.11 -2.02
CA SER A 14 -17.03 3.37 -3.44
C SER A 14 -17.62 2.19 -4.20
N VAL A 15 -17.37 0.95 -3.77
CA VAL A 15 -17.84 -0.27 -4.45
C VAL A 15 -19.12 -0.85 -3.85
N THR A 16 -19.61 -0.30 -2.73
CA THR A 16 -20.85 -0.75 -2.09
C THR A 16 -21.90 0.37 -2.06
N ASP A 17 -23.16 -0.02 -2.13
CA ASP A 17 -24.31 0.86 -1.97
C ASP A 17 -24.69 1.09 -0.50
N ALA A 18 -25.73 1.86 -0.24
CA ALA A 18 -26.21 2.19 1.10
C ALA A 18 -26.72 0.96 1.89
N THR A 19 -27.04 -0.14 1.23
CA THR A 19 -27.47 -1.40 1.86
C THR A 19 -26.30 -2.33 2.16
N GLY A 20 -25.10 -1.98 1.71
CA GLY A 20 -23.89 -2.79 1.81
C GLY A 20 -23.74 -3.79 0.64
N GLY A 21 -24.70 -3.83 -0.28
CA GLY A 21 -24.58 -4.59 -1.52
C GLY A 21 -23.53 -4.00 -2.48
N VAL A 22 -23.15 -4.77 -3.50
CA VAL A 22 -22.18 -4.26 -4.49
C VAL A 22 -22.86 -3.24 -5.41
N ASP A 23 -22.25 -2.05 -5.57
CA ASP A 23 -22.72 -1.00 -6.47
C ASP A 23 -22.32 -1.27 -7.92
N HIS A 24 -23.15 -2.00 -8.65
CA HIS A 24 -22.92 -2.38 -10.04
C HIS A 24 -22.79 -1.18 -10.99
N SER A 25 -23.38 -0.03 -10.68
CA SER A 25 -23.29 1.18 -11.51
C SER A 25 -21.88 1.75 -11.44
N VAL A 26 -21.38 1.97 -10.23
CA VAL A 26 -20.02 2.49 -10.02
C VAL A 26 -18.96 1.54 -10.60
N LEU A 27 -19.13 0.22 -10.42
CA LEU A 27 -18.21 -0.74 -11.02
C LEU A 27 -18.24 -0.70 -12.55
N GLY A 28 -19.42 -0.47 -13.16
CA GLY A 28 -19.58 -0.31 -14.60
C GLY A 28 -18.83 0.92 -15.13
N ASP A 29 -18.97 2.05 -14.47
CA ASP A 29 -18.31 3.31 -14.83
C ASP A 29 -16.78 3.19 -14.70
N LEU A 30 -16.30 2.62 -13.59
CA LEU A 30 -14.88 2.37 -13.36
C LEU A 30 -14.29 1.38 -14.38
N ALA A 31 -15.00 0.31 -14.72
CA ALA A 31 -14.57 -0.63 -15.76
C ALA A 31 -14.46 0.06 -17.12
N GLY A 32 -15.40 0.94 -17.44
CA GLY A 32 -15.36 1.76 -18.66
C GLY A 32 -14.14 2.66 -18.72
N ASP A 33 -13.82 3.35 -17.61
CA ASP A 33 -12.66 4.24 -17.53
C ASP A 33 -11.33 3.44 -17.59
N VAL A 34 -11.24 2.30 -16.91
CA VAL A 34 -10.09 1.37 -17.02
C VAL A 34 -9.88 0.92 -18.45
N VAL A 35 -10.94 0.48 -19.15
CA VAL A 35 -10.83 0.02 -20.55
C VAL A 35 -10.45 1.16 -21.50
N SER A 36 -10.92 2.38 -21.22
CA SER A 36 -10.48 3.59 -21.96
C SER A 36 -8.97 3.81 -21.82
N LEU A 37 -8.42 3.68 -20.61
CA LEU A 37 -6.98 3.76 -20.37
C LEU A 37 -6.20 2.66 -21.08
N MET A 38 -6.70 1.41 -21.05
CA MET A 38 -6.07 0.30 -21.76
C MET A 38 -5.97 0.56 -23.27
N ARG A 39 -7.01 1.13 -23.88
CA ARG A 39 -7.01 1.54 -25.29
C ARG A 39 -6.00 2.65 -25.60
N GLN A 40 -5.62 3.44 -24.59
CA GLN A 40 -4.57 4.46 -24.68
C GLN A 40 -3.16 3.90 -24.41
N GLY A 41 -3.04 2.57 -24.21
CA GLY A 41 -1.76 1.89 -23.97
C GLY A 41 -1.32 1.84 -22.51
N TRP A 42 -2.21 2.07 -21.55
CA TRP A 42 -1.95 1.87 -20.13
C TRP A 42 -2.09 0.40 -19.74
N GLU A 43 -1.17 -0.09 -18.94
CA GLU A 43 -1.34 -1.33 -18.17
C GLU A 43 -2.02 -1.00 -16.84
N VAL A 44 -3.15 -1.64 -16.55
CA VAL A 44 -3.94 -1.34 -15.35
C VAL A 44 -4.02 -2.57 -14.45
N VAL A 45 -3.85 -2.36 -13.14
CA VAL A 45 -4.15 -3.33 -12.07
C VAL A 45 -5.15 -2.66 -11.13
N VAL A 46 -6.24 -3.34 -10.83
CA VAL A 46 -7.24 -2.85 -9.87
C VAL A 46 -7.03 -3.53 -8.53
N VAL A 47 -6.99 -2.75 -7.45
CA VAL A 47 -7.02 -3.23 -6.05
C VAL A 47 -8.36 -2.83 -5.46
N THR A 48 -9.18 -3.81 -5.13
CA THR A 48 -10.55 -3.59 -4.64
C THR A 48 -10.65 -3.84 -3.14
N SER A 49 -11.69 -3.29 -2.54
CA SER A 49 -12.18 -3.61 -1.19
C SER A 49 -13.65 -4.01 -1.29
N GLY A 50 -14.28 -4.32 -0.16
CA GLY A 50 -15.72 -4.47 -0.07
C GLY A 50 -16.22 -5.90 0.14
N ALA A 51 -15.33 -6.91 0.14
CA ALA A 51 -15.74 -8.31 0.33
C ALA A 51 -16.48 -8.54 1.66
N ILE A 52 -15.94 -8.05 2.78
CA ILE A 52 -16.61 -8.16 4.10
C ILE A 52 -17.99 -7.48 4.08
N THR A 53 -18.11 -6.29 3.49
CA THR A 53 -19.38 -5.55 3.45
C THR A 53 -20.41 -6.26 2.58
N ALA A 54 -20.01 -6.71 1.38
CA ALA A 54 -20.89 -7.48 0.49
C ALA A 54 -21.32 -8.81 1.11
N GLY A 55 -20.41 -9.52 1.78
CA GLY A 55 -20.73 -10.76 2.47
C GLY A 55 -21.66 -10.54 3.67
N TRP A 56 -21.50 -9.44 4.41
CA TRP A 56 -22.39 -9.12 5.51
C TRP A 56 -23.79 -8.73 5.04
N ALA A 57 -23.91 -8.04 3.91
CA ALA A 57 -25.21 -7.78 3.29
C ALA A 57 -25.96 -9.07 2.95
N GLU A 58 -25.23 -10.11 2.52
CA GLU A 58 -25.80 -11.41 2.15
C GLU A 58 -26.25 -12.24 3.37
N VAL A 59 -25.37 -12.35 4.40
CA VAL A 59 -25.61 -13.29 5.53
C VAL A 59 -26.02 -12.60 6.83
N GLY A 60 -25.95 -11.28 6.92
CA GLY A 60 -26.16 -10.51 8.17
C GLY A 60 -27.59 -10.57 8.69
N GLY A 61 -28.58 -10.63 7.79
CA GLY A 61 -30.00 -10.78 8.16
C GLY A 61 -30.51 -9.66 9.09
N GLY A 62 -30.03 -8.42 8.90
CA GLY A 62 -30.40 -7.25 9.72
C GLY A 62 -29.71 -7.18 11.10
N ARG A 63 -28.81 -8.11 11.42
CA ARG A 63 -27.99 -8.09 12.65
C ARG A 63 -26.94 -6.98 12.58
N SER A 64 -26.41 -6.56 13.73
CA SER A 64 -25.26 -5.65 13.80
C SER A 64 -24.00 -6.33 13.23
N ARG A 65 -23.17 -5.53 12.55
CA ARG A 65 -21.92 -6.03 11.97
C ARG A 65 -21.00 -6.61 13.07
N PRO A 66 -20.41 -7.81 12.85
CA PRO A 66 -19.47 -8.40 13.79
C PRO A 66 -18.17 -7.60 13.88
N HIS A 67 -17.47 -7.76 15.00
CA HIS A 67 -16.18 -7.13 15.25
C HIS A 67 -15.07 -8.15 15.46
N ASP A 68 -15.42 -9.43 15.67
CA ASP A 68 -14.43 -10.48 15.86
C ASP A 68 -13.81 -10.92 14.52
N ALA A 69 -12.53 -11.20 14.54
CA ALA A 69 -11.74 -11.52 13.35
C ALA A 69 -12.26 -12.75 12.60
N VAL A 70 -12.60 -13.81 13.32
CA VAL A 70 -13.02 -15.10 12.72
C VAL A 70 -14.32 -14.93 11.93
N THR A 71 -15.29 -14.20 12.49
CA THR A 71 -16.55 -13.94 11.78
C THR A 71 -16.30 -13.01 10.58
N LEU A 72 -15.42 -12.00 10.68
CA LEU A 72 -15.08 -11.13 9.55
C LEU A 72 -14.38 -11.89 8.43
N GLN A 73 -13.48 -12.83 8.74
CA GLN A 73 -12.84 -13.73 7.79
C GLN A 73 -13.87 -14.59 7.05
N ALA A 74 -14.79 -15.22 7.80
CA ALA A 74 -15.85 -16.04 7.21
C ALA A 74 -16.79 -15.22 6.30
N VAL A 75 -17.15 -14.01 6.73
CA VAL A 75 -17.98 -13.09 5.95
C VAL A 75 -17.27 -12.63 4.70
N SER A 76 -15.97 -12.35 4.76
CA SER A 76 -15.16 -12.02 3.56
C SER A 76 -15.19 -13.17 2.55
N ALA A 77 -15.07 -14.42 3.01
CA ALA A 77 -15.14 -15.60 2.13
C ALA A 77 -16.50 -15.72 1.41
N VAL A 78 -17.61 -15.26 2.02
CA VAL A 78 -18.92 -15.17 1.37
C VAL A 78 -18.96 -14.02 0.36
N GLY A 79 -18.44 -12.87 0.71
CA GLY A 79 -18.55 -11.65 -0.11
C GLY A 79 -17.57 -11.59 -1.27
N GLN A 80 -16.41 -12.24 -1.17
CA GLN A 80 -15.40 -12.21 -2.23
C GLN A 80 -15.91 -12.74 -3.57
N PRO A 81 -16.62 -13.87 -3.66
CA PRO A 81 -17.24 -14.32 -4.91
C PRO A 81 -18.26 -13.33 -5.48
N LEU A 82 -19.05 -12.69 -4.62
CA LEU A 82 -20.07 -11.69 -5.03
C LEU A 82 -19.37 -10.48 -5.65
N LEU A 83 -18.37 -9.92 -4.97
CA LEU A 83 -17.59 -8.80 -5.44
C LEU A 83 -16.88 -9.13 -6.78
N MET A 84 -16.27 -10.30 -6.87
CA MET A 84 -15.56 -10.74 -8.09
C MET A 84 -16.53 -10.97 -9.27
N SER A 85 -17.72 -11.52 -9.00
CA SER A 85 -18.76 -11.65 -10.03
C SER A 85 -19.18 -10.29 -10.58
N ALA A 86 -19.37 -9.29 -9.70
CA ALA A 86 -19.73 -7.94 -10.11
C ALA A 86 -18.65 -7.27 -10.97
N TRP A 87 -17.38 -7.40 -10.61
CA TRP A 87 -16.26 -6.94 -11.43
C TRP A 87 -16.21 -7.65 -12.78
N ARG A 88 -16.34 -8.98 -12.80
CA ARG A 88 -16.38 -9.75 -14.04
C ARG A 88 -17.49 -9.25 -14.98
N ASP A 89 -18.70 -9.03 -14.45
CA ASP A 89 -19.84 -8.61 -15.23
C ASP A 89 -19.69 -7.16 -15.76
N ALA A 90 -19.05 -6.28 -14.96
CA ALA A 90 -18.73 -4.91 -15.36
C ALA A 90 -17.74 -4.89 -16.54
N PHE A 91 -16.65 -5.65 -16.48
CA PHE A 91 -15.66 -5.73 -17.55
C PHE A 91 -16.13 -6.53 -18.75
N ALA A 92 -16.96 -7.56 -18.57
CA ALA A 92 -17.54 -8.34 -19.68
C ALA A 92 -18.38 -7.49 -20.62
N ARG A 93 -19.10 -6.47 -20.11
CA ARG A 93 -19.82 -5.47 -20.93
C ARG A 93 -18.88 -4.66 -21.83
N GLN A 94 -17.60 -4.57 -21.47
CA GLN A 94 -16.56 -3.89 -22.25
C GLN A 94 -15.74 -4.86 -23.12
N GLY A 95 -16.07 -6.17 -23.12
CA GLY A 95 -15.35 -7.21 -23.86
C GLY A 95 -13.97 -7.55 -23.28
N VAL A 96 -13.72 -7.26 -22.01
CA VAL A 96 -12.43 -7.48 -21.32
C VAL A 96 -12.58 -8.54 -20.22
N ALA A 97 -11.64 -9.47 -20.15
CA ALA A 97 -11.59 -10.47 -19.09
C ALA A 97 -10.89 -9.91 -17.84
N VAL A 98 -11.25 -10.44 -16.67
CA VAL A 98 -10.61 -10.13 -15.39
C VAL A 98 -10.05 -11.38 -14.76
N GLY A 99 -8.97 -11.25 -13.98
CA GLY A 99 -8.34 -12.31 -13.20
C GLY A 99 -8.24 -11.94 -11.73
N GLN A 100 -8.81 -12.76 -10.83
CA GLN A 100 -8.70 -12.56 -9.39
C GLN A 100 -7.31 -12.93 -8.89
N VAL A 101 -6.71 -12.05 -8.06
CA VAL A 101 -5.48 -12.32 -7.32
C VAL A 101 -5.70 -11.92 -5.87
N LEU A 102 -5.66 -12.90 -4.95
CA LEU A 102 -5.77 -12.65 -3.52
C LEU A 102 -4.38 -12.66 -2.91
N LEU A 103 -4.04 -11.61 -2.16
CA LEU A 103 -2.74 -11.45 -1.53
C LEU A 103 -2.90 -11.15 -0.03
N ALA A 104 -2.12 -11.82 0.80
CA ALA A 104 -1.98 -11.50 2.21
C ALA A 104 -0.67 -10.72 2.46
N PRO A 105 -0.52 -9.99 3.57
CA PRO A 105 0.73 -9.30 3.91
C PRO A 105 1.97 -10.20 3.88
N LEU A 106 1.83 -11.47 4.30
CA LEU A 106 2.91 -12.48 4.25
C LEU A 106 3.40 -12.77 2.83
N ASP A 107 2.53 -12.70 1.81
CA ASP A 107 2.93 -12.92 0.42
C ASP A 107 3.90 -11.85 -0.08
N PHE A 108 3.85 -10.65 0.49
CA PHE A 108 4.79 -9.58 0.18
C PHE A 108 6.10 -9.72 0.96
N SER A 109 6.09 -10.25 2.17
CA SER A 109 7.30 -10.43 3.00
C SER A 109 8.13 -11.62 2.56
N ASN A 110 7.51 -12.69 2.10
CA ASN A 110 8.21 -13.86 1.55
C ASN A 110 8.72 -13.57 0.13
N ARG A 111 10.03 -13.62 -0.06
CA ARG A 111 10.67 -13.30 -1.36
C ARG A 111 10.18 -14.19 -2.52
N GLY A 112 9.95 -15.48 -2.27
CA GLY A 112 9.44 -16.43 -3.26
C GLY A 112 8.02 -16.07 -3.69
N GLN A 113 7.13 -15.89 -2.74
CA GLN A 113 5.73 -15.48 -2.96
C GLN A 113 5.64 -14.14 -3.69
N TYR A 114 6.45 -13.15 -3.26
CA TYR A 114 6.57 -11.85 -3.92
C TYR A 114 6.89 -11.98 -5.42
N LEU A 115 7.86 -12.82 -5.79
CA LEU A 115 8.25 -13.03 -7.18
C LEU A 115 7.17 -13.80 -7.97
N HIS A 116 6.49 -14.77 -7.36
CA HIS A 116 5.38 -15.48 -7.97
C HIS A 116 4.20 -14.54 -8.25
N ALA A 117 3.78 -13.72 -7.28
CA ALA A 117 2.73 -12.71 -7.48
C ALA A 117 3.07 -11.76 -8.61
N ARG A 118 4.33 -11.25 -8.68
CA ARG A 118 4.79 -10.40 -9.78
C ARG A 118 4.67 -11.06 -11.13
N SER A 119 5.09 -12.33 -11.24
CA SER A 119 5.05 -13.09 -12.50
C SER A 119 3.61 -13.34 -12.95
N THR A 120 2.72 -13.67 -12.02
CA THR A 120 1.29 -13.88 -12.28
C THR A 120 0.62 -12.59 -12.79
N LEU A 121 0.86 -11.45 -12.13
CA LEU A 121 0.32 -10.16 -12.57
C LEU A 121 0.85 -9.77 -13.96
N ALA A 122 2.12 -10.02 -14.24
CA ALA A 122 2.71 -9.78 -15.57
C ALA A 122 2.09 -10.69 -16.64
N ALA A 123 1.86 -11.96 -16.34
CA ALA A 123 1.22 -12.91 -17.25
C ALA A 123 -0.23 -12.51 -17.55
N LEU A 124 -1.03 -12.15 -16.55
CA LEU A 124 -2.41 -11.66 -16.75
C LEU A 124 -2.44 -10.47 -17.70
N LYS A 125 -1.58 -9.49 -17.48
CA LYS A 125 -1.49 -8.31 -18.35
C LYS A 125 -1.11 -8.68 -19.80
N SER A 126 -0.15 -9.62 -19.98
CA SER A 126 0.24 -10.08 -21.33
C SER A 126 -0.88 -10.83 -22.07
N LEU A 127 -1.83 -11.40 -21.34
CA LEU A 127 -3.03 -12.04 -21.87
C LEU A 127 -4.17 -11.03 -22.16
N GLY A 128 -3.96 -9.73 -21.91
CA GLY A 128 -5.01 -8.71 -22.03
C GLY A 128 -6.08 -8.80 -20.93
N VAL A 129 -5.78 -9.45 -19.82
CA VAL A 129 -6.67 -9.65 -18.68
C VAL A 129 -6.37 -8.58 -17.62
N VAL A 130 -7.40 -7.93 -17.08
CA VAL A 130 -7.24 -6.97 -15.98
C VAL A 130 -7.13 -7.74 -14.67
N PRO A 131 -6.00 -7.63 -13.94
CA PRO A 131 -5.88 -8.21 -12.60
C PRO A 131 -6.77 -7.43 -11.62
N ILE A 132 -7.62 -8.15 -10.89
CA ILE A 132 -8.39 -7.63 -9.75
C ILE A 132 -7.77 -8.22 -8.49
N VAL A 133 -7.04 -7.39 -7.78
CA VAL A 133 -6.36 -7.75 -6.54
C VAL A 133 -7.25 -7.41 -5.34
N ASN A 134 -7.31 -8.26 -4.35
CA ASN A 134 -7.88 -7.97 -3.03
C ASN A 134 -7.03 -8.61 -1.94
N GLU A 135 -7.21 -8.14 -0.70
CA GLU A 135 -6.67 -8.83 0.46
C GLU A 135 -7.30 -10.23 0.58
N ASN A 136 -6.48 -11.21 0.94
CA ASN A 136 -6.97 -12.54 1.31
C ASN A 136 -7.42 -12.53 2.78
N ASP A 137 -8.50 -11.80 3.06
CA ASP A 137 -9.05 -11.64 4.40
C ASP A 137 -9.32 -12.99 5.11
N ALA A 138 -9.60 -14.07 4.34
CA ALA A 138 -9.94 -15.37 4.91
C ALA A 138 -8.77 -16.03 5.67
N VAL A 139 -7.53 -15.62 5.38
CA VAL A 139 -6.32 -16.14 6.02
C VAL A 139 -5.44 -15.00 6.59
N ALA A 140 -5.93 -13.77 6.59
CA ALA A 140 -5.20 -12.64 7.16
C ALA A 140 -5.05 -12.83 8.67
N ASP A 141 -3.85 -12.55 9.20
CA ASP A 141 -3.58 -12.64 10.63
C ASP A 141 -4.42 -11.61 11.39
N ALA A 142 -5.04 -12.03 12.49
CA ALA A 142 -5.90 -11.18 13.32
C ALA A 142 -5.14 -10.00 13.95
N GLU A 143 -3.82 -10.11 14.08
CA GLU A 143 -2.94 -9.05 14.56
C GLU A 143 -2.67 -7.99 13.50
N ILE A 144 -2.79 -8.35 12.21
CA ILE A 144 -2.71 -7.43 11.06
C ILE A 144 -4.13 -6.99 10.77
N ARG A 145 -4.45 -5.72 11.04
CA ARG A 145 -5.80 -5.16 10.94
C ARG A 145 -6.39 -5.36 9.55
N PHE A 146 -7.60 -5.91 9.51
CA PHE A 146 -8.39 -6.11 8.28
C PHE A 146 -8.55 -4.80 7.49
N GLY A 147 -8.40 -4.89 6.15
CA GLY A 147 -8.85 -3.86 5.23
C GLY A 147 -7.85 -2.76 4.91
N ASP A 148 -6.54 -2.99 5.02
CA ASP A 148 -5.53 -2.04 4.54
C ASP A 148 -5.20 -2.23 3.05
N ASN A 149 -6.24 -2.23 2.22
CA ASN A 149 -6.06 -2.30 0.77
C ASN A 149 -5.34 -1.06 0.18
N ASP A 150 -5.24 0.06 0.92
CA ASP A 150 -4.39 1.19 0.51
C ASP A 150 -2.91 0.78 0.55
N ARG A 151 -2.48 0.10 1.64
CA ARG A 151 -1.13 -0.47 1.76
C ARG A 151 -0.85 -1.54 0.70
N ILE A 152 -1.80 -2.48 0.50
CA ILE A 152 -1.69 -3.49 -0.56
C ILE A 152 -1.52 -2.84 -1.92
N ALA A 153 -2.28 -1.79 -2.23
CA ALA A 153 -2.17 -1.08 -3.50
C ALA A 153 -0.78 -0.44 -3.70
N ALA A 154 -0.20 0.16 -2.66
CA ALA A 154 1.16 0.69 -2.72
C ALA A 154 2.21 -0.41 -2.89
N LEU A 155 2.06 -1.56 -2.20
CA LEU A 155 2.93 -2.73 -2.39
C LEU A 155 2.80 -3.33 -3.79
N VAL A 156 1.58 -3.43 -4.33
CA VAL A 156 1.33 -3.87 -5.70
C VAL A 156 1.93 -2.88 -6.70
N ALA A 157 1.80 -1.57 -6.49
CA ALA A 157 2.40 -0.56 -7.35
C ALA A 157 3.94 -0.71 -7.42
N ASN A 158 4.57 -0.99 -6.28
CA ASN A 158 5.99 -1.32 -6.24
C ASN A 158 6.30 -2.66 -6.93
N LEU A 159 5.50 -3.71 -6.67
CA LEU A 159 5.64 -5.06 -7.23
C LEU A 159 5.65 -5.05 -8.77
N VAL A 160 4.72 -4.31 -9.39
CA VAL A 160 4.60 -4.20 -10.85
C VAL A 160 5.40 -3.05 -11.45
N ALA A 161 6.17 -2.31 -10.64
CA ALA A 161 6.91 -1.11 -11.01
C ALA A 161 6.01 -0.07 -11.72
N ALA A 162 4.84 0.18 -11.16
CA ALA A 162 3.86 1.11 -11.71
C ALA A 162 4.44 2.54 -11.79
N SER A 163 4.01 3.29 -12.80
CA SER A 163 4.30 4.73 -12.88
C SER A 163 3.37 5.57 -12.02
N HIS A 164 2.12 5.08 -11.80
CA HIS A 164 1.10 5.78 -11.04
C HIS A 164 0.36 4.83 -10.08
N LEU A 165 -0.08 5.40 -8.96
CA LEU A 165 -1.03 4.82 -8.02
C LEU A 165 -2.19 5.80 -7.86
N VAL A 166 -3.42 5.38 -8.14
CA VAL A 166 -4.62 6.17 -7.92
C VAL A 166 -5.41 5.55 -6.77
N LEU A 167 -5.57 6.31 -5.69
CA LEU A 167 -6.34 5.93 -4.50
C LEU A 167 -7.71 6.61 -4.58
N LEU A 168 -8.71 5.89 -5.07
CA LEU A 168 -10.07 6.40 -5.17
C LEU A 168 -10.76 6.36 -3.80
N THR A 169 -11.42 7.45 -3.47
CA THR A 169 -12.06 7.68 -2.17
C THR A 169 -13.40 8.41 -2.33
N ASP A 170 -14.13 8.58 -1.22
CA ASP A 170 -15.38 9.34 -1.13
C ASP A 170 -15.16 10.86 -0.93
N THR A 171 -13.91 11.29 -0.76
CA THR A 171 -13.54 12.71 -0.64
C THR A 171 -12.86 13.21 -1.93
N GLU A 172 -12.86 14.52 -2.15
CA GLU A 172 -12.25 15.13 -3.34
C GLU A 172 -10.71 15.01 -3.35
N GLY A 173 -10.08 14.76 -2.19
CA GLY A 173 -8.64 14.64 -2.03
C GLY A 173 -8.24 14.92 -0.58
N LEU A 174 -7.00 15.38 -0.38
CA LEU A 174 -6.50 15.83 0.91
C LEU A 174 -6.78 17.32 1.11
N PHE A 175 -7.38 17.67 2.24
CA PHE A 175 -7.67 19.04 2.61
C PHE A 175 -6.74 19.55 3.72
N THR A 176 -6.63 20.87 3.86
CA THR A 176 -5.87 21.52 4.93
C THR A 176 -6.42 21.26 6.32
N ALA A 177 -7.70 20.88 6.42
CA ALA A 177 -8.40 20.44 7.63
C ALA A 177 -9.56 19.51 7.21
N ASP A 178 -10.29 18.91 8.16
CA ASP A 178 -11.50 18.15 7.84
C ASP A 178 -12.61 19.10 7.34
N PRO A 179 -13.03 19.05 6.06
CA PRO A 179 -14.02 19.96 5.49
C PRO A 179 -15.42 19.83 6.13
N ARG A 180 -15.67 18.76 6.86
CA ARG A 180 -16.91 18.57 7.63
C ARG A 180 -16.91 19.38 8.93
N LEU A 181 -15.73 19.72 9.46
CA LEU A 181 -15.51 20.43 10.71
C LEU A 181 -15.08 21.87 10.49
N ASP A 182 -14.33 22.15 9.43
CA ASP A 182 -13.81 23.49 9.07
C ASP A 182 -14.27 23.90 7.67
N PRO A 183 -15.23 24.82 7.55
CA PRO A 183 -15.68 25.36 6.27
C PRO A 183 -14.57 26.12 5.48
N GLY A 184 -13.47 26.49 6.14
CA GLY A 184 -12.30 27.13 5.52
C GLY A 184 -11.29 26.13 4.95
N ALA A 185 -11.53 24.83 5.10
CA ALA A 185 -10.65 23.80 4.58
C ALA A 185 -10.55 23.89 3.05
N THR A 186 -9.34 23.90 2.53
CA THR A 186 -9.06 23.94 1.08
C THR A 186 -8.37 22.69 0.61
N LEU A 187 -8.65 22.28 -0.64
CA LEU A 187 -8.00 21.15 -1.26
C LEU A 187 -6.50 21.40 -1.45
N ILE A 188 -5.66 20.46 -1.06
CA ILE A 188 -4.23 20.45 -1.34
C ILE A 188 -4.04 19.77 -2.70
N GLU A 189 -3.79 20.53 -3.75
CA GLU A 189 -3.67 19.96 -5.10
C GLU A 189 -2.38 19.16 -5.30
N GLU A 190 -1.25 19.59 -4.70
CA GLU A 190 0.05 18.95 -4.88
C GLU A 190 0.85 18.85 -3.57
N VAL A 191 1.42 17.66 -3.34
CA VAL A 191 2.35 17.37 -2.24
C VAL A 191 3.69 16.92 -2.83
N ARG A 192 4.75 17.68 -2.56
CA ARG A 192 6.12 17.39 -3.04
C ARG A 192 6.99 16.70 -2.00
N ALA A 193 6.67 16.86 -0.73
CA ALA A 193 7.39 16.25 0.38
C ALA A 193 6.44 15.93 1.53
N PHE A 194 6.73 14.85 2.24
CA PHE A 194 6.03 14.50 3.48
C PHE A 194 6.76 15.16 4.64
N ASP A 195 6.21 16.26 5.14
CA ASP A 195 6.69 16.96 6.32
C ASP A 195 5.85 16.63 7.58
N ALA A 196 6.26 17.17 8.72
CA ALA A 196 5.57 16.96 9.99
C ALA A 196 4.13 17.51 9.97
N THR A 197 3.88 18.58 9.20
CA THR A 197 2.56 19.20 9.08
C THR A 197 1.60 18.28 8.34
N LEU A 198 2.05 17.70 7.22
CA LEU A 198 1.28 16.73 6.45
C LEU A 198 0.98 15.47 7.26
N LEU A 199 1.97 15.00 8.03
CA LEU A 199 1.81 13.86 8.90
C LEU A 199 0.81 14.15 10.05
N ALA A 200 0.79 15.38 10.55
CA ALA A 200 -0.19 15.81 11.56
C ALA A 200 -1.63 15.88 11.01
N LEU A 201 -1.81 16.28 9.73
CA LEU A 201 -3.12 16.25 9.05
C LEU A 201 -3.70 14.83 8.94
N ALA A 202 -2.86 13.82 8.90
CA ALA A 202 -3.27 12.43 8.92
C ALA A 202 -3.87 11.99 10.28
N GLY A 203 -3.73 12.83 11.31
CA GLY A 203 -4.12 12.52 12.68
C GLY A 203 -3.18 11.51 13.35
N SER A 204 -3.41 11.19 14.62
CA SER A 204 -2.66 10.21 15.42
C SER A 204 -2.72 8.76 14.87
N SER A 205 -3.34 8.56 13.73
CA SER A 205 -3.57 7.27 13.06
C SER A 205 -2.38 6.74 12.25
N ILE A 206 -1.26 7.47 12.15
CA ILE A 206 -0.01 6.90 11.58
C ILE A 206 0.54 5.79 12.49
N SER A 207 0.14 5.77 13.75
CA SER A 207 0.43 4.71 14.72
C SER A 207 -0.48 3.47 14.62
N GLY A 208 -1.12 3.23 13.49
CA GLY A 208 -1.77 1.94 13.20
C GLY A 208 -3.21 1.77 13.71
N VAL A 209 -3.97 2.83 14.01
CA VAL A 209 -5.34 2.74 14.51
C VAL A 209 -6.35 3.41 13.57
N GLY A 210 -6.76 2.74 12.49
CA GLY A 210 -7.87 3.19 11.65
C GLY A 210 -7.95 2.40 10.34
N SER A 211 -8.99 1.60 10.18
CA SER A 211 -9.28 0.92 8.92
C SER A 211 -9.74 1.94 7.88
N GLY A 212 -8.89 2.25 6.88
CA GLY A 212 -9.30 2.87 5.63
C GLY A 212 -9.58 4.38 5.62
N GLY A 213 -9.04 5.18 6.52
CA GLY A 213 -9.18 6.64 6.53
C GLY A 213 -8.13 7.38 5.66
N MET A 214 -8.09 8.72 5.73
CA MET A 214 -7.10 9.54 5.05
C MET A 214 -5.66 9.17 5.47
N ALA A 215 -5.46 8.75 6.74
CA ALA A 215 -4.18 8.32 7.25
C ALA A 215 -3.58 7.11 6.53
N SER A 216 -4.39 6.07 6.23
CA SER A 216 -3.93 4.91 5.46
C SER A 216 -3.55 5.30 4.04
N LYS A 217 -4.31 6.22 3.41
CA LYS A 217 -4.01 6.74 2.08
C LYS A 217 -2.72 7.56 2.05
N LEU A 218 -2.47 8.37 3.07
CA LEU A 218 -1.22 9.11 3.21
C LEU A 218 -0.02 8.18 3.43
N ALA A 219 -0.18 7.13 4.25
CA ALA A 219 0.85 6.12 4.44
C ALA A 219 1.16 5.36 3.13
N ALA A 220 0.11 4.99 2.37
CA ALA A 220 0.26 4.36 1.06
C ALA A 220 0.91 5.29 0.03
N ALA A 221 0.51 6.56 -0.02
CA ALA A 221 1.12 7.57 -0.88
C ALA A 221 2.60 7.79 -0.53
N HIS A 222 2.92 7.88 0.77
CA HIS A 222 4.30 7.98 1.24
C HIS A 222 5.14 6.79 0.75
N MET A 223 4.66 5.56 0.96
CA MET A 223 5.33 4.34 0.50
C MET A 223 5.55 4.33 -1.02
N ALA A 224 4.53 4.66 -1.79
CA ALA A 224 4.58 4.65 -3.25
C ALA A 224 5.57 5.71 -3.79
N THR A 225 5.58 6.92 -3.22
CA THR A 225 6.49 8.01 -3.64
C THR A 225 7.96 7.67 -3.41
N TRP A 226 8.30 6.89 -2.39
CA TRP A 226 9.65 6.38 -2.16
C TRP A 226 10.09 5.38 -3.24
N SER A 227 9.14 4.67 -3.82
CA SER A 227 9.37 3.75 -4.94
C SER A 227 9.38 4.44 -6.31
N GLY A 228 9.24 5.77 -6.34
CA GLY A 228 9.23 6.57 -7.57
C GLY A 228 7.88 6.55 -8.29
N VAL A 229 6.79 6.27 -7.58
CA VAL A 229 5.43 6.19 -8.11
C VAL A 229 4.71 7.52 -7.81
N THR A 230 4.19 8.19 -8.85
CA THR A 230 3.27 9.32 -8.66
C THR A 230 1.97 8.79 -8.08
N THR A 231 1.51 9.35 -6.95
CA THR A 231 0.27 8.90 -6.33
C THR A 231 -0.78 10.00 -6.38
N VAL A 232 -2.02 9.64 -6.67
CA VAL A 232 -3.16 10.56 -6.68
C VAL A 232 -4.24 10.04 -5.75
N ILE A 233 -4.72 10.88 -4.83
CA ILE A 233 -5.94 10.63 -4.06
C ILE A 233 -7.07 11.42 -4.73
N ALA A 234 -8.14 10.74 -5.17
CA ALA A 234 -9.17 11.36 -6.00
C ALA A 234 -10.58 10.80 -5.71
N PRO A 235 -11.65 11.56 -6.03
CA PRO A 235 -13.02 11.11 -5.81
C PRO A 235 -13.41 9.97 -6.75
N ALA A 236 -13.93 8.87 -6.18
CA ALA A 236 -14.31 7.68 -6.94
C ALA A 236 -15.58 7.87 -7.80
N ARG A 237 -16.48 8.77 -7.40
CA ARG A 237 -17.78 8.98 -8.03
C ARG A 237 -17.79 10.15 -9.02
N ALA A 238 -16.62 10.69 -9.34
CA ALA A 238 -16.48 11.69 -10.38
C ALA A 238 -16.61 11.07 -11.78
N SER A 239 -16.87 11.88 -12.80
CA SER A 239 -16.82 11.43 -14.18
C SER A 239 -15.38 11.13 -14.60
N ALA A 240 -15.13 9.93 -15.13
CA ALA A 240 -13.81 9.47 -15.58
C ALA A 240 -12.67 9.76 -14.57
N PRO A 241 -12.78 9.24 -13.33
CA PRO A 241 -11.87 9.63 -12.24
C PRO A 241 -10.42 9.22 -12.51
N LEU A 242 -10.19 8.14 -13.23
CA LEU A 242 -8.83 7.67 -13.55
C LEU A 242 -8.20 8.53 -14.64
N SER A 243 -8.95 8.82 -15.69
CA SER A 243 -8.49 9.68 -16.78
C SER A 243 -8.14 11.08 -16.27
N SER A 244 -8.98 11.67 -15.40
CA SER A 244 -8.73 12.98 -14.78
C SER A 244 -7.51 12.95 -13.85
N SER A 245 -7.33 11.88 -13.06
CA SER A 245 -6.16 11.70 -12.18
C SER A 245 -4.86 11.60 -12.97
N LEU A 246 -4.85 10.83 -14.06
CA LEU A 246 -3.65 10.63 -14.87
C LEU A 246 -3.33 11.81 -15.81
N ALA A 247 -4.30 12.62 -16.13
CA ALA A 247 -4.12 13.90 -16.83
C ALA A 247 -3.65 15.03 -15.88
N GLU A 248 -3.58 14.76 -14.57
CA GLU A 248 -3.23 15.74 -13.54
C GLU A 248 -4.10 17.01 -13.65
N THR A 249 -5.39 16.83 -13.83
CA THR A 249 -6.35 17.93 -14.01
C THR A 249 -6.35 18.83 -12.77
N SER A 250 -6.12 20.13 -12.94
CA SER A 250 -6.12 21.10 -11.82
C SER A 250 -7.46 21.09 -11.08
N GLY A 251 -7.41 21.16 -9.76
CA GLY A 251 -8.58 21.06 -8.88
C GLY A 251 -9.16 19.66 -8.76
N PHE A 252 -8.53 18.64 -9.33
CA PHE A 252 -9.00 17.27 -9.28
C PHE A 252 -8.06 16.37 -8.45
N GLY A 253 -8.46 16.10 -7.22
CA GLY A 253 -7.68 15.26 -6.32
C GLY A 253 -6.41 15.92 -5.74
N THR A 254 -5.60 15.13 -5.07
CA THR A 254 -4.30 15.52 -4.53
C THR A 254 -3.20 14.66 -5.14
N ILE A 255 -2.21 15.30 -5.76
CA ILE A 255 -1.08 14.64 -6.41
C ILE A 255 0.11 14.62 -5.46
N PHE A 256 0.65 13.45 -5.20
CA PHE A 256 1.87 13.24 -4.43
C PHE A 256 3.01 12.93 -5.39
N ARG A 257 4.01 13.80 -5.45
CA ARG A 257 5.15 13.65 -6.34
C ARG A 257 6.14 12.61 -5.82
N PRO A 258 6.68 11.75 -6.70
CA PRO A 258 7.72 10.82 -6.31
C PRO A 258 8.96 11.55 -5.85
N ARG A 259 9.73 10.93 -4.95
CA ARG A 259 11.03 11.44 -4.55
C ARG A 259 11.99 11.45 -5.73
N PRO A 260 12.92 12.42 -5.80
CA PRO A 260 13.95 12.47 -6.84
C PRO A 260 14.81 11.20 -6.85
N GLU A 261 15.08 10.65 -5.66
CA GLU A 261 15.85 9.42 -5.49
C GLU A 261 14.91 8.24 -5.23
N ARG A 262 14.75 7.44 -6.26
CA ARG A 262 13.93 6.22 -6.21
C ARG A 262 14.66 5.10 -5.50
N LEU A 263 14.02 4.43 -4.56
CA LEU A 263 14.50 3.16 -4.01
C LEU A 263 14.52 2.08 -5.10
N SER A 264 15.56 1.24 -5.10
CA SER A 264 15.51 0.01 -5.87
C SER A 264 14.37 -0.89 -5.38
N ALA A 265 13.86 -1.79 -6.24
CA ALA A 265 12.78 -2.71 -5.87
C ALA A 265 13.13 -3.56 -4.62
N ARG A 266 14.42 -3.95 -4.45
CA ARG A 266 14.89 -4.64 -3.25
C ARG A 266 14.79 -3.76 -2.01
N LYS A 267 15.26 -2.53 -2.09
CA LYS A 267 15.21 -1.59 -0.96
C LYS A 267 13.79 -1.20 -0.58
N ALA A 268 12.91 -0.99 -1.57
CA ALA A 268 11.50 -0.74 -1.32
C ALA A 268 10.81 -1.96 -0.66
N TRP A 269 11.16 -3.17 -1.07
CA TRP A 269 10.70 -4.40 -0.45
C TRP A 269 11.16 -4.52 1.00
N ILE A 270 12.43 -4.25 1.32
CA ILE A 270 12.95 -4.23 2.69
C ILE A 270 12.23 -3.19 3.54
N ALA A 271 12.07 -1.97 3.01
CA ALA A 271 11.48 -0.86 3.76
C ALA A 271 10.00 -1.09 4.14
N PHE A 272 9.22 -1.68 3.22
CA PHE A 272 7.77 -1.60 3.31
C PHE A 272 7.05 -2.95 3.31
N ALA A 273 7.65 -4.01 2.76
CA ALA A 273 6.99 -5.31 2.64
C ALA A 273 7.34 -6.26 3.79
N VAL A 274 8.61 -6.28 4.21
CA VAL A 274 9.07 -7.18 5.27
C VAL A 274 8.72 -6.62 6.65
N ALA A 275 8.16 -7.44 7.54
CA ALA A 275 7.98 -7.07 8.95
C ALA A 275 9.33 -7.17 9.69
N SER A 276 9.58 -6.26 10.64
CA SER A 276 10.76 -6.34 11.50
C SER A 276 10.53 -7.36 12.61
N THR A 277 11.50 -8.25 12.83
CA THR A 277 11.48 -9.28 13.89
C THR A 277 12.24 -8.84 15.14
N GLY A 278 12.91 -7.68 15.07
CA GLY A 278 13.65 -7.11 16.18
C GLY A 278 14.15 -5.69 15.87
N THR A 279 14.97 -5.18 16.78
CA THR A 279 15.59 -3.86 16.63
C THR A 279 17.10 -3.93 16.88
N VAL A 280 17.85 -3.04 16.25
CA VAL A 280 19.29 -2.82 16.47
C VAL A 280 19.49 -1.35 16.78
N SER A 281 19.96 -1.03 17.99
CA SER A 281 20.27 0.34 18.42
C SER A 281 21.68 0.72 18.00
N ILE A 282 21.88 1.97 17.53
CA ILE A 282 23.17 2.43 17.03
C ILE A 282 23.66 3.70 17.75
N ASN A 283 24.98 3.89 17.75
CA ASN A 283 25.61 5.10 18.27
C ASN A 283 25.57 6.25 17.24
N GLN A 284 25.91 7.47 17.70
CA GLN A 284 25.91 8.68 16.87
C GLN A 284 26.87 8.58 15.66
N GLY A 285 28.01 7.92 15.83
CA GLY A 285 29.00 7.75 14.74
C GLY A 285 28.45 6.86 13.63
N ALA A 286 27.77 5.76 13.98
CA ALA A 286 27.10 4.90 13.02
C ALA A 286 25.97 5.64 12.29
N LEU A 287 25.13 6.40 13.00
CA LEU A 287 24.07 7.21 12.40
C LEU A 287 24.63 8.15 11.33
N GLN A 288 25.69 8.91 11.65
CA GLN A 288 26.36 9.80 10.69
C GLN A 288 26.93 9.04 9.48
N ALA A 289 27.56 7.87 9.71
CA ALA A 289 28.10 7.05 8.63
C ALA A 289 27.02 6.52 7.67
N LEU A 290 25.84 6.17 8.21
CA LEU A 290 24.71 5.74 7.44
C LEU A 290 24.09 6.90 6.62
N GLU A 291 23.85 8.05 7.25
CA GLU A 291 23.17 9.20 6.64
C GLU A 291 24.02 9.89 5.57
N HIS A 292 25.30 10.11 5.82
CA HIS A 292 26.15 10.90 4.94
C HIS A 292 27.00 10.09 3.96
N HIS A 293 27.23 8.81 4.22
CA HIS A 293 28.18 8.02 3.44
C HIS A 293 27.59 6.75 2.84
N GLY A 294 26.31 6.43 3.14
CA GLY A 294 25.64 5.25 2.59
C GLY A 294 26.42 3.94 2.85
N ARG A 295 27.05 3.82 4.03
CA ARG A 295 27.89 2.67 4.40
C ARG A 295 27.07 1.54 5.01
N SER A 296 27.67 0.37 5.11
CA SER A 296 27.11 -0.76 5.87
C SER A 296 27.13 -0.44 7.36
N LEU A 297 26.16 -1.00 8.10
CA LEU A 297 26.19 -0.94 9.57
C LEU A 297 27.18 -1.98 10.07
N LEU A 298 28.21 -1.48 10.77
CA LEU A 298 29.22 -2.31 11.40
C LEU A 298 28.90 -2.52 12.88
N ARG A 299 29.39 -3.63 13.42
CA ARG A 299 29.21 -4.01 14.84
C ARG A 299 29.68 -2.92 15.81
N VAL A 300 30.81 -2.27 15.55
CA VAL A 300 31.34 -1.16 16.36
C VAL A 300 30.37 0.01 16.48
N GLY A 301 29.42 0.13 15.56
CA GLY A 301 28.36 1.13 15.58
C GLY A 301 27.11 0.73 16.37
N VAL A 302 27.00 -0.54 16.78
CA VAL A 302 25.84 -1.06 17.49
C VAL A 302 26.02 -0.90 19.00
N THR A 303 24.96 -0.50 19.69
CA THR A 303 24.93 -0.33 21.16
C THR A 303 24.04 -1.37 21.86
N GLY A 304 23.22 -2.09 21.12
CA GLY A 304 22.35 -3.14 21.64
C GLY A 304 21.36 -3.64 20.58
N HIS A 305 20.66 -4.70 20.91
CA HIS A 305 19.60 -5.26 20.07
C HIS A 305 18.45 -5.83 20.93
N THR A 306 17.26 -5.99 20.34
CA THR A 306 16.09 -6.64 20.96
C THR A 306 15.34 -7.49 19.94
N GLY A 307 14.58 -8.45 20.43
CA GLY A 307 13.82 -9.39 19.59
C GLY A 307 14.59 -10.66 19.25
N THR A 308 13.92 -11.58 18.58
CA THR A 308 14.48 -12.83 18.06
C THR A 308 14.54 -12.73 16.54
N PHE A 309 15.73 -12.74 15.99
CA PHE A 309 15.97 -12.69 14.54
C PHE A 309 17.14 -13.57 14.14
N GLU A 310 17.10 -14.07 12.91
CA GLU A 310 18.15 -14.88 12.30
C GLU A 310 18.81 -14.13 11.13
N ASP A 311 19.87 -14.72 10.57
CA ASP A 311 20.50 -14.21 9.34
C ASP A 311 19.46 -14.10 8.21
N GLY A 312 19.38 -12.92 7.61
CA GLY A 312 18.40 -12.58 6.57
C GLY A 312 17.10 -11.96 7.07
N ASP A 313 16.85 -11.93 8.35
CA ASP A 313 15.67 -11.28 8.93
C ASP A 313 15.78 -9.75 8.89
N ALA A 314 14.61 -9.09 8.83
CA ALA A 314 14.56 -7.64 8.87
C ALA A 314 14.50 -7.12 10.31
N VAL A 315 15.28 -6.08 10.59
CA VAL A 315 15.26 -5.35 11.86
C VAL A 315 15.11 -3.85 11.64
N ASP A 316 14.47 -3.18 12.58
CA ASP A 316 14.49 -1.73 12.62
C ASP A 316 15.79 -1.24 13.28
N VAL A 317 16.41 -0.24 12.69
CA VAL A 317 17.62 0.40 13.24
C VAL A 317 17.19 1.64 14.01
N LEU A 318 17.47 1.63 15.32
CA LEU A 318 17.13 2.73 16.21
C LEU A 318 18.32 3.67 16.38
N GLY A 319 18.09 4.95 16.16
CA GLY A 319 19.05 6.02 16.43
C GLY A 319 19.30 6.22 17.93
N PRO A 320 20.25 7.13 18.28
CA PRO A 320 20.62 7.37 19.67
C PRO A 320 19.49 7.88 20.58
N LEU A 321 18.41 8.43 20.00
CA LEU A 321 17.23 8.90 20.73
C LEU A 321 16.09 7.86 20.76
N GLY A 322 16.35 6.63 20.27
CA GLY A 322 15.35 5.56 20.19
C GLY A 322 14.39 5.65 18.99
N GLU A 323 14.59 6.60 18.10
CA GLU A 323 13.81 6.76 16.88
C GLU A 323 14.23 5.76 15.78
N VAL A 324 13.29 5.27 14.98
CA VAL A 324 13.60 4.43 13.83
C VAL A 324 14.24 5.29 12.75
N VAL A 325 15.50 5.03 12.41
CA VAL A 325 16.28 5.77 11.39
C VAL A 325 16.47 4.99 10.10
N ALA A 326 16.49 3.66 10.20
CA ALA A 326 16.67 2.78 9.06
C ALA A 326 16.00 1.43 9.30
N LYS A 327 15.94 0.62 8.25
CA LYS A 327 15.54 -0.78 8.29
C LYS A 327 16.46 -1.59 7.40
N GLY A 328 16.77 -2.82 7.78
CA GLY A 328 17.65 -3.65 6.95
C GLY A 328 17.60 -5.13 7.31
N LEU A 329 18.20 -5.94 6.43
CA LEU A 329 18.36 -7.38 6.66
C LEU A 329 19.68 -7.62 7.37
N VAL A 330 19.62 -8.27 8.54
CA VAL A 330 20.80 -8.62 9.31
C VAL A 330 21.55 -9.79 8.67
N ARG A 331 22.86 -9.87 8.96
CA ARG A 331 23.76 -10.97 8.54
C ARG A 331 24.16 -11.87 9.69
N VAL A 332 23.53 -11.68 10.84
CA VAL A 332 23.84 -12.40 12.07
C VAL A 332 22.58 -12.53 12.90
N GLY A 333 22.31 -13.72 13.43
CA GLY A 333 21.19 -13.95 14.35
C GLY A 333 21.43 -13.33 15.72
N ALA A 334 20.34 -13.05 16.45
CA ALA A 334 20.38 -12.44 17.79
C ALA A 334 21.24 -13.23 18.78
N GLU A 335 21.21 -14.57 18.71
CA GLU A 335 22.00 -15.44 19.62
C GLU A 335 23.51 -15.34 19.39
N ASN A 336 23.94 -15.04 18.15
CA ASN A 336 25.36 -14.94 17.77
C ASN A 336 25.77 -13.50 17.50
N PHE A 337 24.98 -12.54 18.00
CA PHE A 337 25.16 -11.13 17.64
C PHE A 337 26.52 -10.59 18.04
N ASP A 338 27.07 -10.99 19.18
CA ASP A 338 28.35 -10.52 19.69
C ASP A 338 29.57 -11.23 19.03
N ASP A 339 29.41 -12.40 18.44
CA ASP A 339 30.49 -13.25 17.91
C ASP A 339 30.54 -13.31 16.35
N GLY A 340 29.61 -12.67 15.66
CA GLY A 340 29.47 -12.71 14.21
C GLY A 340 30.40 -11.76 13.43
N ASP A 341 30.18 -11.64 12.14
CA ASP A 341 30.91 -10.75 11.22
C ASP A 341 30.87 -9.28 11.65
N ASP A 342 31.88 -8.49 11.26
CA ASP A 342 31.93 -7.04 11.51
C ASP A 342 30.77 -6.28 10.84
N VAL A 343 30.21 -6.81 9.76
CA VAL A 343 29.08 -6.20 9.05
C VAL A 343 27.77 -6.78 9.53
N VAL A 344 27.03 -6.01 10.32
CA VAL A 344 25.70 -6.38 10.86
C VAL A 344 24.62 -6.25 9.77
N ILE A 345 24.61 -5.14 9.02
CA ILE A 345 23.71 -4.95 7.87
C ILE A 345 24.52 -4.36 6.72
N HIS A 346 24.48 -5.04 5.57
CA HIS A 346 25.16 -4.53 4.39
C HIS A 346 24.40 -3.34 3.78
N ARG A 347 25.12 -2.37 3.23
CA ARG A 347 24.53 -1.15 2.63
C ARG A 347 23.48 -1.40 1.55
N ASP A 348 23.59 -2.52 0.82
CA ASP A 348 22.63 -2.89 -0.22
C ASP A 348 21.32 -3.46 0.37
N ASP A 349 21.38 -3.93 1.62
CA ASP A 349 20.29 -4.48 2.38
C ASP A 349 19.80 -3.54 3.49
N LEU A 350 20.24 -2.27 3.47
CA LEU A 350 19.89 -1.24 4.42
C LEU A 350 19.18 -0.07 3.73
N VAL A 351 18.09 0.41 4.32
CA VAL A 351 17.28 1.53 3.83
C VAL A 351 17.15 2.57 4.93
N LEU A 352 17.61 3.79 4.66
CA LEU A 352 17.35 4.93 5.54
C LEU A 352 15.88 5.34 5.40
N LEU A 353 15.15 5.36 6.52
CA LEU A 353 13.74 5.76 6.59
C LEU A 353 13.59 7.25 6.94
N ARG A 354 14.66 7.85 7.46
CA ARG A 354 14.78 9.28 7.75
C ARG A 354 15.86 9.86 6.85
N ARG A 355 15.61 11.02 6.28
CA ARG A 355 16.66 11.85 5.68
C ARG A 355 16.80 13.12 6.50
N PRO A 356 18.04 13.61 6.62
CA PRO A 356 18.31 14.89 7.27
C PRO A 356 17.63 16.04 6.54
#